data_6b85027b0a03ceaeadf00e04bda68f5d
#
_entry.id   6b85027b0a03ceaeadf00e04bda68f5d
#
_cell.length_a   1.000
_cell.length_b   1.000
_cell.length_c   1.000
_cell.angle_alpha   90.00
_cell.angle_beta   90.00
_cell.angle_gamma   90.00
#
_symmetry.space_group_name_H-M   'P 1'
#
loop_
_entity.id
_entity.type
_entity.pdbx_description
1 polymer ?
#
loop_
_entity_poly.entity_id
_entity_poly.type
_entity_poly.pdbx_seq_one_letter_code
_entity_poly.pdbx_strand_id
1 'polypeptide(L)'
;MKLTIGHLYPDLLNLYGDRGNIQCLMKRCQWRGIEAETIAYEIDDKIDFSKLDIVLLGGGSDREQMIVCEKLKEFQKDFKAYVEDNGVVIAICGGYQLLGNYYKTDQGTIKGLELVDMYTEQEEGRLISNIVLQSDLFEMPVVGFENHGGRTCINDNKPLGKVLYGSGNDGKSGYEGVVYKNVIGTYLHGPLLPKNPQLADWLILHALQKKYGEQTELTPLDDSQEKEANDYICHRFLK
;
A
#
# COMPACT_ATOMS: atom_id res chain seq x y z
N MET A 1 16.27 -5.08 -17.50
CA MET A 1 16.09 -5.10 -16.02
C MET A 1 14.97 -6.07 -15.67
N LYS A 2 14.97 -6.66 -14.48
CA LYS A 2 13.96 -7.61 -14.00
C LYS A 2 13.55 -7.29 -12.57
N LEU A 3 12.23 -7.33 -12.28
CA LEU A 3 11.65 -7.19 -10.95
C LEU A 3 10.82 -8.42 -10.57
N THR A 4 10.87 -8.78 -9.29
CA THR A 4 10.04 -9.83 -8.69
C THR A 4 9.09 -9.21 -7.66
N ILE A 5 7.79 -9.35 -7.88
CA ILE A 5 6.74 -8.78 -7.03
C ILE A 5 6.14 -9.89 -6.18
N GLY A 6 6.29 -9.80 -4.86
CA GLY A 6 5.63 -10.69 -3.91
C GLY A 6 4.21 -10.21 -3.63
N HIS A 7 3.22 -11.02 -3.95
CA HIS A 7 1.83 -10.81 -3.56
C HIS A 7 1.49 -11.71 -2.38
N LEU A 8 1.41 -11.11 -1.18
CA LEU A 8 1.22 -11.89 0.04
C LEU A 8 -0.25 -12.18 0.28
N TYR A 9 -0.58 -13.46 0.37
CA TYR A 9 -1.89 -14.01 0.72
C TYR A 9 -3.07 -13.46 -0.12
N PRO A 10 -2.96 -13.49 -1.47
CA PRO A 10 -3.97 -12.89 -2.36
C PRO A 10 -5.37 -13.51 -2.24
N ASP A 11 -5.49 -14.69 -1.69
CA ASP A 11 -6.79 -15.35 -1.49
C ASP A 11 -7.50 -14.89 -0.21
N LEU A 12 -6.75 -14.34 0.75
CA LEU A 12 -7.27 -13.77 1.99
C LEU A 12 -7.28 -12.23 1.96
N LEU A 13 -6.29 -11.61 1.32
CA LEU A 13 -6.11 -10.16 1.27
C LEU A 13 -6.31 -9.61 -0.14
N ASN A 14 -7.55 -9.59 -0.62
CA ASN A 14 -7.91 -9.08 -1.95
C ASN A 14 -9.26 -8.35 -1.95
N LEU A 15 -9.60 -7.72 -0.84
CA LEU A 15 -10.82 -6.95 -0.75
C LEU A 15 -10.74 -5.74 -1.71
N TYR A 16 -11.84 -5.46 -2.42
CA TYR A 16 -11.92 -4.39 -3.42
C TYR A 16 -10.96 -4.50 -4.62
N GLY A 17 -10.48 -5.72 -4.92
CA GLY A 17 -9.74 -6.00 -6.15
C GLY A 17 -8.27 -5.57 -6.13
N ASP A 18 -7.58 -5.70 -4.99
CA ASP A 18 -6.17 -5.34 -4.82
C ASP A 18 -5.23 -6.03 -5.82
N ARG A 19 -5.64 -7.18 -6.40
CA ARG A 19 -4.95 -7.81 -7.56
C ARG A 19 -4.77 -6.85 -8.75
N GLY A 20 -5.63 -5.85 -8.90
CA GLY A 20 -5.49 -4.82 -9.92
C GLY A 20 -4.23 -3.96 -9.75
N ASN A 21 -3.72 -3.82 -8.52
CA ASN A 21 -2.45 -3.14 -8.29
C ASN A 21 -1.27 -3.95 -8.86
N ILE A 22 -1.27 -5.28 -8.70
CA ILE A 22 -0.29 -6.17 -9.32
C ILE A 22 -0.32 -6.05 -10.84
N GLN A 23 -1.52 -6.10 -11.44
CA GLN A 23 -1.69 -5.97 -12.89
C GLN A 23 -1.16 -4.63 -13.40
N CYS A 24 -1.41 -3.54 -12.66
CA CYS A 24 -0.89 -2.21 -12.99
C CYS A 24 0.65 -2.21 -12.99
N LEU A 25 1.29 -2.69 -11.93
CA LEU A 25 2.75 -2.77 -11.84
C LEU A 25 3.34 -3.61 -12.98
N MET A 26 2.79 -4.80 -13.24
CA MET A 26 3.22 -5.69 -14.30
C MET A 26 3.13 -5.04 -15.68
N LYS A 27 2.01 -4.35 -15.98
CA LYS A 27 1.80 -3.65 -17.26
C LYS A 27 2.74 -2.48 -17.43
N ARG A 28 2.92 -1.65 -16.39
CA ARG A 28 3.85 -0.51 -16.45
C ARG A 28 5.31 -0.94 -16.62
N CYS A 29 5.71 -2.07 -16.03
CA CYS A 29 7.00 -2.70 -16.30
C CYS A 29 7.09 -3.17 -17.76
N GLN A 30 6.08 -3.91 -18.24
CA GLN A 30 6.05 -4.44 -19.62
C GLN A 30 6.15 -3.32 -20.67
N TRP A 31 5.42 -2.22 -20.50
CA TRP A 31 5.46 -1.09 -21.42
C TRP A 31 6.85 -0.41 -21.50
N ARG A 32 7.67 -0.58 -20.46
CA ARG A 32 9.05 -0.09 -20.40
C ARG A 32 10.12 -1.12 -20.78
N GLY A 33 9.68 -2.32 -21.23
CA GLY A 33 10.63 -3.41 -21.52
C GLY A 33 11.34 -3.96 -20.27
N ILE A 34 10.78 -3.73 -19.08
CA ILE A 34 11.25 -4.30 -17.82
C ILE A 34 10.58 -5.66 -17.65
N GLU A 35 11.37 -6.72 -17.51
CA GLU A 35 10.85 -8.04 -17.17
C GLU A 35 10.30 -7.98 -15.74
N ALA A 36 9.08 -8.45 -15.55
CA ALA A 36 8.48 -8.54 -14.23
C ALA A 36 7.79 -9.87 -14.03
N GLU A 37 7.93 -10.44 -12.86
CA GLU A 37 7.22 -11.65 -12.45
C GLU A 37 6.53 -11.44 -11.12
N THR A 38 5.43 -12.15 -10.89
CA THR A 38 4.70 -12.12 -9.62
C THR A 38 4.78 -13.49 -8.97
N ILE A 39 5.15 -13.51 -7.69
CA ILE A 39 5.07 -14.68 -6.82
C ILE A 39 3.92 -14.45 -5.86
N ALA A 40 2.85 -15.24 -5.99
CA ALA A 40 1.77 -15.28 -5.02
C ALA A 40 2.16 -16.24 -3.90
N TYR A 41 2.08 -15.78 -2.65
CA TYR A 41 2.33 -16.59 -1.47
C TYR A 41 1.00 -16.92 -0.79
N GLU A 42 0.69 -18.19 -0.69
CA GLU A 42 -0.45 -18.70 0.06
C GLU A 42 -0.08 -18.93 1.54
N ILE A 43 -1.09 -19.29 2.35
CA ILE A 43 -0.96 -19.30 3.81
C ILE A 43 0.12 -20.28 4.34
N ASP A 44 0.40 -21.35 3.60
CA ASP A 44 1.38 -22.36 3.99
C ASP A 44 2.74 -22.19 3.31
N ASP A 45 2.89 -21.18 2.45
CA ASP A 45 4.13 -20.91 1.75
C ASP A 45 5.18 -20.29 2.65
N LYS A 46 6.45 -20.62 2.38
CA LYS A 46 7.59 -19.94 2.99
C LYS A 46 7.99 -18.72 2.17
N ILE A 47 7.93 -17.56 2.81
CA ILE A 47 8.28 -16.29 2.17
C ILE A 47 9.79 -16.08 2.27
N ASP A 48 10.43 -15.89 1.12
CA ASP A 48 11.84 -15.48 1.04
C ASP A 48 11.92 -14.04 0.54
N PHE A 49 11.95 -13.09 1.48
CA PHE A 49 12.00 -11.66 1.17
C PHE A 49 13.26 -11.25 0.41
N SER A 50 14.36 -12.02 0.48
CA SER A 50 15.59 -11.71 -0.26
C SER A 50 15.44 -11.81 -1.77
N LYS A 51 14.40 -12.48 -2.25
CA LYS A 51 14.07 -12.64 -3.68
C LYS A 51 13.08 -11.61 -4.20
N LEU A 52 12.53 -10.77 -3.33
CA LEU A 52 11.46 -9.85 -3.67
C LEU A 52 12.00 -8.42 -3.83
N ASP A 53 11.55 -7.77 -4.89
CA ASP A 53 11.87 -6.38 -5.15
C ASP A 53 10.73 -5.44 -4.70
N ILE A 54 9.47 -5.90 -4.82
CA ILE A 54 8.28 -5.20 -4.33
C ILE A 54 7.42 -6.21 -3.57
N VAL A 55 6.86 -5.81 -2.43
CA VAL A 55 5.90 -6.60 -1.64
C VAL A 55 4.55 -5.90 -1.62
N LEU A 56 3.47 -6.63 -1.93
CA LEU A 56 2.10 -6.15 -1.82
C LEU A 56 1.33 -6.97 -0.77
N LEU A 57 0.70 -6.23 0.17
CA LEU A 57 -0.29 -6.71 1.12
C LEU A 57 -1.62 -6.02 0.82
N GLY A 58 -2.65 -6.79 0.48
CA GLY A 58 -3.98 -6.28 0.20
C GLY A 58 -4.84 -6.07 1.45
N GLY A 59 -6.10 -5.67 1.24
CA GLY A 59 -7.11 -5.57 2.29
C GLY A 59 -7.83 -6.88 2.54
N GLY A 60 -8.24 -7.08 3.79
CA GLY A 60 -9.04 -8.23 4.22
C GLY A 60 -9.96 -7.88 5.39
N SER A 61 -10.88 -8.78 5.74
CA SER A 61 -11.69 -8.66 6.95
C SER A 61 -10.84 -8.89 8.21
N ASP A 62 -11.33 -8.48 9.37
CA ASP A 62 -10.62 -8.66 10.65
C ASP A 62 -10.25 -10.13 10.90
N ARG A 63 -11.11 -11.09 10.49
CA ARG A 63 -10.84 -12.51 10.59
C ARG A 63 -9.66 -12.94 9.72
N GLU A 64 -9.63 -12.50 8.48
CA GLU A 64 -8.55 -12.81 7.53
C GLU A 64 -7.25 -12.16 7.97
N GLN A 65 -7.32 -10.91 8.47
CA GLN A 65 -6.17 -10.22 9.05
C GLN A 65 -5.56 -10.99 10.23
N MET A 66 -6.37 -11.55 11.14
CA MET A 66 -5.85 -12.36 12.25
C MET A 66 -5.07 -13.56 11.75
N ILE A 67 -5.62 -14.31 10.80
CA ILE A 67 -4.97 -15.50 10.22
C ILE A 67 -3.65 -15.11 9.56
N VAL A 68 -3.67 -14.09 8.72
CA VAL A 68 -2.49 -13.61 8.00
C VAL A 68 -1.43 -13.06 8.96
N CYS A 69 -1.84 -12.33 10.00
CA CYS A 69 -0.92 -11.77 10.98
C CYS A 69 -0.15 -12.87 11.73
N GLU A 70 -0.84 -13.93 12.16
CA GLU A 70 -0.19 -15.07 12.84
C GLU A 70 0.86 -15.73 11.95
N LYS A 71 0.55 -15.88 10.67
CA LYS A 71 1.49 -16.45 9.70
C LYS A 71 2.65 -15.51 9.37
N LEU A 72 2.40 -14.24 9.15
CA LEU A 72 3.46 -13.27 8.89
C LEU A 72 4.41 -13.07 10.07
N LYS A 73 3.97 -13.32 11.31
CA LYS A 73 4.87 -13.31 12.48
C LYS A 73 5.97 -14.34 12.40
N GLU A 74 5.76 -15.45 11.73
CA GLU A 74 6.82 -16.44 11.49
C GLU A 74 8.00 -15.84 10.69
N PHE A 75 7.71 -14.82 9.86
CA PHE A 75 8.66 -14.13 9.00
C PHE A 75 8.94 -12.69 9.44
N GLN A 76 8.44 -12.25 10.60
CA GLN A 76 8.51 -10.86 11.05
C GLN A 76 9.93 -10.29 11.01
N LYS A 77 10.91 -11.07 11.46
CA LYS A 77 12.32 -10.66 11.50
C LYS A 77 12.87 -10.39 10.10
N ASP A 78 12.57 -11.28 9.15
CA ASP A 78 13.05 -11.18 7.77
C ASP A 78 12.33 -10.06 7.02
N PHE A 79 11.02 -9.89 7.27
CA PHE A 79 10.26 -8.80 6.72
C PHE A 79 10.73 -7.43 7.27
N LYS A 80 11.03 -7.37 8.58
CA LYS A 80 11.61 -6.16 9.17
C LYS A 80 12.97 -5.84 8.57
N ALA A 81 13.83 -6.84 8.41
CA ALA A 81 15.12 -6.66 7.75
C ALA A 81 14.98 -6.15 6.31
N TYR A 82 14.01 -6.70 5.55
CA TYR A 82 13.69 -6.24 4.20
C TYR A 82 13.26 -4.77 4.17
N VAL A 83 12.37 -4.34 5.07
CA VAL A 83 11.92 -2.96 5.20
C VAL A 83 13.07 -2.04 5.60
N GLU A 84 13.86 -2.45 6.60
CA GLU A 84 15.00 -1.66 7.08
C GLU A 84 16.10 -1.48 6.03
N ASP A 85 16.22 -2.43 5.11
CA ASP A 85 17.10 -2.37 3.94
C ASP A 85 16.45 -1.70 2.72
N ASN A 86 15.49 -0.80 2.94
CA ASN A 86 14.75 -0.06 1.91
C ASN A 86 13.99 -0.94 0.90
N GLY A 87 13.51 -2.10 1.33
CA GLY A 87 12.58 -2.91 0.54
C GLY A 87 11.28 -2.16 0.26
N VAL A 88 10.76 -2.30 -0.96
CA VAL A 88 9.56 -1.58 -1.39
C VAL A 88 8.31 -2.35 -0.98
N VAL A 89 7.42 -1.70 -0.23
CA VAL A 89 6.17 -2.29 0.25
C VAL A 89 4.99 -1.37 -0.06
N ILE A 90 3.93 -1.93 -0.59
CA ILE A 90 2.60 -1.30 -0.64
C ILE A 90 1.61 -2.14 0.15
N ALA A 91 0.99 -1.55 1.17
CA ALA A 91 0.05 -2.22 2.06
C ALA A 91 -1.28 -1.46 2.08
N ILE A 92 -2.37 -2.18 1.80
CA ILE A 92 -3.70 -1.62 1.63
C ILE A 92 -4.61 -2.05 2.78
N CYS A 93 -5.30 -1.11 3.41
CA CYS A 93 -6.36 -1.32 4.40
C CYS A 93 -5.95 -2.32 5.52
N GLY A 94 -6.44 -3.56 5.48
CA GLY A 94 -6.03 -4.59 6.45
C GLY A 94 -4.53 -4.84 6.45
N GLY A 95 -3.90 -4.92 5.28
CA GLY A 95 -2.44 -5.02 5.16
C GLY A 95 -1.71 -3.82 5.77
N TYR A 96 -2.26 -2.61 5.59
CA TYR A 96 -1.73 -1.39 6.21
C TYR A 96 -1.78 -1.48 7.75
N GLN A 97 -2.91 -1.89 8.32
CA GLN A 97 -3.07 -2.05 9.77
C GLN A 97 -2.08 -3.05 10.37
N LEU A 98 -1.79 -4.14 9.64
CA LEU A 98 -0.85 -5.17 10.08
C LEU A 98 0.61 -4.71 10.15
N LEU A 99 1.01 -3.64 9.43
CA LEU A 99 2.38 -3.10 9.52
C LEU A 99 2.70 -2.52 10.90
N GLY A 100 1.68 -2.09 11.64
CA GLY A 100 1.82 -1.38 12.91
C GLY A 100 2.08 -2.28 14.11
N ASN A 101 2.01 -1.65 15.27
CA ASN A 101 2.23 -2.30 16.57
C ASN A 101 1.06 -3.18 16.97
N TYR A 102 -0.16 -2.69 16.76
CA TYR A 102 -1.40 -3.44 17.04
C TYR A 102 -2.61 -2.85 16.30
N TYR A 103 -3.62 -3.69 16.13
CA TYR A 103 -4.98 -3.29 15.77
C TYR A 103 -5.95 -3.77 16.86
N LYS A 104 -6.56 -2.83 17.57
CA LYS A 104 -7.55 -3.10 18.61
C LYS A 104 -8.96 -3.03 18.02
N THR A 105 -9.70 -4.12 18.17
CA THR A 105 -11.11 -4.27 17.76
C THR A 105 -12.00 -4.51 18.97
N ASP A 106 -13.31 -4.52 18.79
CA ASP A 106 -14.29 -4.95 19.81
C ASP A 106 -14.15 -6.43 20.19
N GLN A 107 -13.57 -7.26 19.30
CA GLN A 107 -13.33 -8.69 19.52
C GLN A 107 -11.97 -8.97 20.18
N GLY A 108 -11.10 -7.99 20.33
CA GLY A 108 -9.78 -8.15 20.93
C GLY A 108 -8.69 -7.34 20.22
N THR A 109 -7.45 -7.61 20.58
CA THR A 109 -6.28 -6.92 19.99
C THR A 109 -5.48 -7.88 19.15
N ILE A 110 -5.30 -7.53 17.88
CA ILE A 110 -4.39 -8.18 16.96
C ILE A 110 -3.03 -7.51 17.15
N LYS A 111 -2.03 -8.23 17.64
CA LYS A 111 -0.67 -7.72 17.71
C LYS A 111 -0.08 -7.70 16.31
N GLY A 112 0.26 -6.50 15.78
CA GLY A 112 0.80 -6.32 14.44
C GLY A 112 2.23 -6.82 14.24
N LEU A 113 2.82 -6.46 13.12
CA LEU A 113 4.17 -6.89 12.69
C LEU A 113 5.28 -5.97 13.19
N GLU A 114 4.95 -4.82 13.80
CA GLU A 114 5.89 -3.83 14.33
C GLU A 114 6.95 -3.40 13.29
N LEU A 115 6.54 -3.28 12.03
CA LEU A 115 7.40 -2.82 10.94
C LEU A 115 7.46 -1.30 10.87
N VAL A 116 6.37 -0.65 11.26
CA VAL A 116 6.22 0.81 11.32
C VAL A 116 5.64 1.18 12.67
N ASP A 117 6.18 2.21 13.31
CA ASP A 117 5.68 2.70 14.60
C ASP A 117 4.35 3.42 14.43
N MET A 118 3.28 2.66 14.44
CA MET A 118 1.90 3.11 14.36
C MET A 118 0.97 2.10 15.01
N TYR A 119 -0.28 2.50 15.26
CA TYR A 119 -1.31 1.59 15.77
C TYR A 119 -2.68 1.96 15.23
N THR A 120 -3.59 1.00 15.28
CA THR A 120 -4.98 1.18 14.86
C THR A 120 -5.93 0.80 15.99
N GLU A 121 -6.96 1.59 16.19
CA GLU A 121 -8.07 1.26 17.08
C GLU A 121 -9.40 1.37 16.33
N GLN A 122 -10.29 0.42 16.54
CA GLN A 122 -11.64 0.48 15.99
C GLN A 122 -12.45 1.52 16.77
N GLU A 123 -13.13 2.40 16.03
CA GLU A 123 -14.14 3.30 16.59
C GLU A 123 -15.52 2.98 15.99
N GLU A 124 -16.57 3.52 16.62
CA GLU A 124 -17.94 3.38 16.11
C GLU A 124 -18.09 3.98 14.72
N GLY A 125 -18.79 3.25 13.85
CA GLY A 125 -19.02 3.63 12.46
C GLY A 125 -17.82 3.32 11.55
N ARG A 126 -18.07 3.39 10.24
CA ARG A 126 -17.07 3.21 9.20
C ARG A 126 -16.86 4.51 8.45
N LEU A 127 -15.63 4.79 8.09
CA LEU A 127 -15.27 5.86 7.15
C LEU A 127 -15.37 5.31 5.73
N ILE A 128 -16.36 5.79 4.98
CA ILE A 128 -16.66 5.31 3.62
C ILE A 128 -16.84 6.52 2.73
N SER A 129 -15.91 6.73 1.82
CA SER A 129 -15.90 7.90 0.94
C SER A 129 -14.96 7.69 -0.26
N ASN A 130 -15.16 8.45 -1.34
CA ASN A 130 -14.03 8.75 -2.20
C ASN A 130 -13.06 9.64 -1.42
N ILE A 131 -11.78 9.57 -1.76
CA ILE A 131 -10.75 10.34 -1.06
C ILE A 131 -9.78 10.95 -2.07
N VAL A 132 -9.37 12.19 -1.81
CA VAL A 132 -8.37 12.92 -2.58
C VAL A 132 -7.33 13.47 -1.62
N LEU A 133 -6.06 13.19 -1.91
CA LEU A 133 -4.92 13.59 -1.10
C LEU A 133 -4.00 14.52 -1.90
N GLN A 134 -3.43 15.50 -1.22
CA GLN A 134 -2.20 16.16 -1.65
C GLN A 134 -1.02 15.50 -0.95
N SER A 135 -0.13 14.91 -1.74
CA SER A 135 1.10 14.28 -1.24
C SER A 135 2.31 15.15 -1.53
N ASP A 136 3.28 15.15 -0.60
CA ASP A 136 4.57 15.81 -0.85
C ASP A 136 5.50 14.97 -1.76
N LEU A 137 5.13 13.71 -2.02
CA LEU A 137 5.89 12.81 -2.91
C LEU A 137 5.54 13.00 -4.38
N PHE A 138 4.38 13.59 -4.70
CA PHE A 138 3.83 13.64 -6.05
C PHE A 138 3.23 15.00 -6.36
N GLU A 139 3.44 15.47 -7.59
CA GLU A 139 2.80 16.69 -8.09
C GLU A 139 1.28 16.50 -8.25
N MET A 140 0.88 15.34 -8.77
CA MET A 140 -0.52 14.99 -9.00
C MET A 140 -1.17 14.47 -7.71
N PRO A 141 -2.40 14.87 -7.39
CA PRO A 141 -3.13 14.32 -6.25
C PRO A 141 -3.23 12.79 -6.29
N VAL A 142 -3.28 12.16 -5.12
CA VAL A 142 -3.56 10.72 -5.01
C VAL A 142 -5.04 10.55 -4.73
N VAL A 143 -5.71 9.72 -5.54
CA VAL A 143 -7.15 9.49 -5.44
C VAL A 143 -7.47 8.03 -5.16
N GLY A 144 -8.54 7.77 -4.41
CA GLY A 144 -8.97 6.42 -4.11
C GLY A 144 -10.35 6.38 -3.47
N PHE A 145 -10.65 5.24 -2.89
CA PHE A 145 -11.87 4.99 -2.12
C PHE A 145 -11.48 4.42 -0.77
N GLU A 146 -12.00 4.98 0.31
CA GLU A 146 -11.77 4.48 1.68
C GLU A 146 -13.01 3.76 2.20
N ASN A 147 -12.80 2.65 2.90
CA ASN A 147 -13.87 1.91 3.62
C ASN A 147 -13.27 1.12 4.78
N HIS A 148 -13.15 1.75 5.94
CA HIS A 148 -12.53 1.12 7.11
C HIS A 148 -13.21 1.53 8.42
N GLY A 149 -13.14 0.63 9.42
CA GLY A 149 -13.61 0.86 10.79
C GLY A 149 -12.49 1.28 11.74
N GLY A 150 -11.24 1.00 11.38
CA GLY A 150 -10.06 1.39 12.16
C GLY A 150 -9.75 2.87 12.04
N ARG A 151 -9.16 3.43 13.10
CA ARG A 151 -8.56 4.76 13.16
C ARG A 151 -7.09 4.58 13.44
N THR A 152 -6.25 4.97 12.49
CA THR A 152 -4.81 4.74 12.56
C THR A 152 -4.08 6.00 13.03
N CYS A 153 -3.28 5.85 14.08
CA CYS A 153 -2.32 6.84 14.55
C CYS A 153 -0.93 6.43 14.04
N ILE A 154 -0.30 7.29 13.27
CA ILE A 154 1.01 7.05 12.65
C ILE A 154 2.19 7.58 13.47
N ASN A 155 1.95 8.04 14.70
CA ASN A 155 2.95 8.66 15.59
C ASN A 155 3.77 9.74 14.84
N ASP A 156 5.09 9.66 14.89
CA ASP A 156 6.00 10.62 14.25
C ASP A 156 6.31 10.30 12.78
N ASN A 157 5.65 9.28 12.19
CA ASN A 157 5.87 8.95 10.78
C ASN A 157 5.22 9.97 9.85
N LYS A 158 5.73 10.05 8.62
CA LYS A 158 5.16 10.91 7.58
C LYS A 158 3.86 10.30 7.03
N PRO A 159 2.79 11.09 6.87
CA PRO A 159 1.61 10.63 6.15
C PRO A 159 1.91 10.48 4.65
N LEU A 160 1.13 9.65 3.96
CA LEU A 160 1.15 9.60 2.49
C LEU A 160 0.69 10.95 1.90
N GLY A 161 -0.29 11.59 2.52
CA GLY A 161 -0.71 12.91 2.12
C GLY A 161 -1.72 13.57 3.06
N LYS A 162 -1.94 14.87 2.80
CA LYS A 162 -2.99 15.67 3.43
C LYS A 162 -4.31 15.40 2.72
N VAL A 163 -5.36 15.16 3.48
CA VAL A 163 -6.71 14.96 2.96
C VAL A 163 -7.28 16.28 2.43
N LEU A 164 -7.61 16.30 1.16
CA LEU A 164 -8.36 17.40 0.52
C LEU A 164 -9.86 17.11 0.50
N TYR A 165 -10.22 15.84 0.36
CA TYR A 165 -11.59 15.34 0.42
C TYR A 165 -11.56 13.90 0.97
N GLY A 166 -12.50 13.54 1.83
CA GLY A 166 -12.57 12.25 2.50
C GLY A 166 -12.23 12.35 3.98
N SER A 167 -11.97 11.21 4.62
CA SER A 167 -11.77 11.11 6.06
C SER A 167 -10.32 10.84 6.45
N GLY A 168 -9.61 10.02 5.68
CA GLY A 168 -8.22 9.65 5.95
C GLY A 168 -8.06 8.66 7.12
N ASN A 169 -6.89 8.68 7.75
CA ASN A 169 -6.51 7.70 8.77
C ASN A 169 -7.50 7.57 9.93
N ASP A 170 -8.12 8.67 10.35
CA ASP A 170 -8.92 8.72 11.58
C ASP A 170 -10.17 9.63 11.51
N GLY A 171 -10.36 10.31 10.37
CA GLY A 171 -11.44 11.27 10.19
C GLY A 171 -11.28 12.59 10.95
N LYS A 172 -10.13 12.83 11.59
CA LYS A 172 -9.90 13.98 12.48
C LYS A 172 -8.60 14.72 12.19
N SER A 173 -7.50 13.99 11.96
CA SER A 173 -6.16 14.55 11.76
C SER A 173 -5.99 15.31 10.45
N GLY A 174 -6.80 15.01 9.43
CA GLY A 174 -6.68 15.57 8.10
C GLY A 174 -5.53 14.95 7.29
N TYR A 175 -5.03 13.80 7.70
CA TYR A 175 -3.96 13.06 7.02
C TYR A 175 -4.40 11.62 6.70
N GLU A 176 -3.76 11.05 5.70
CA GLU A 176 -4.01 9.68 5.26
C GLU A 176 -2.69 8.96 4.96
N GLY A 177 -2.72 7.63 5.26
CA GLY A 177 -1.63 6.72 5.01
C GLY A 177 -0.40 6.95 5.88
N VAL A 178 0.64 6.20 5.57
CA VAL A 178 1.96 6.31 6.16
C VAL A 178 3.02 6.11 5.10
N VAL A 179 4.12 6.83 5.22
CA VAL A 179 5.36 6.62 4.47
C VAL A 179 6.49 6.39 5.47
N TYR A 180 7.10 5.21 5.38
CA TYR A 180 8.28 4.87 6.15
C TYR A 180 9.32 4.23 5.23
N LYS A 181 10.45 4.91 4.99
CA LYS A 181 11.42 4.49 3.96
C LYS A 181 10.70 4.26 2.60
N ASN A 182 10.78 3.05 2.04
CA ASN A 182 10.08 2.67 0.80
C ASN A 182 8.79 1.87 1.08
N VAL A 183 8.22 2.03 2.28
CA VAL A 183 6.93 1.46 2.66
C VAL A 183 5.85 2.52 2.51
N ILE A 184 4.78 2.19 1.78
CA ILE A 184 3.54 2.96 1.74
C ILE A 184 2.42 2.09 2.30
N GLY A 185 1.80 2.55 3.38
CA GLY A 185 0.56 2.00 3.92
C GLY A 185 -0.58 2.97 3.73
N THR A 186 -1.76 2.50 3.34
CA THR A 186 -2.88 3.37 3.01
C THR A 186 -4.24 2.68 3.14
N TYR A 187 -5.30 3.44 3.41
CA TYR A 187 -6.68 2.97 3.32
C TYR A 187 -7.29 3.08 1.94
N LEU A 188 -6.56 3.60 0.96
CA LEU A 188 -7.07 3.82 -0.39
C LEU A 188 -7.18 2.50 -1.16
N HIS A 189 -8.38 2.24 -1.63
CA HIS A 189 -8.74 1.09 -2.46
C HIS A 189 -9.11 1.49 -3.89
N GLY A 190 -9.48 0.46 -4.69
CA GLY A 190 -10.28 0.59 -5.83
C GLY A 190 -9.85 0.22 -7.23
N PRO A 191 -8.86 -0.61 -7.56
CA PRO A 191 -7.49 -0.68 -7.09
C PRO A 191 -6.78 0.69 -7.16
N LEU A 192 -5.82 0.91 -6.28
CA LEU A 192 -5.20 2.23 -6.09
C LEU A 192 -4.38 2.70 -7.29
N LEU A 193 -3.48 1.84 -7.79
CA LEU A 193 -2.43 2.22 -8.71
C LEU A 193 -2.90 2.65 -10.11
N PRO A 194 -3.96 2.07 -10.71
CA PRO A 194 -4.40 2.45 -12.05
C PRO A 194 -4.82 3.92 -12.22
N LYS A 195 -5.27 4.59 -11.15
CA LYS A 195 -5.62 6.03 -11.16
C LYS A 195 -4.51 6.93 -10.60
N ASN A 196 -3.40 6.32 -10.17
CA ASN A 196 -2.28 7.00 -9.55
C ASN A 196 -0.97 6.51 -10.17
N PRO A 197 -0.74 6.79 -11.48
CA PRO A 197 0.43 6.30 -12.21
C PRO A 197 1.74 6.75 -11.57
N GLN A 198 1.78 7.96 -10.99
CA GLN A 198 2.94 8.48 -10.25
C GLN A 198 3.31 7.62 -9.05
N LEU A 199 2.32 7.07 -8.34
CA LEU A 199 2.55 6.17 -7.20
C LEU A 199 3.05 4.80 -7.68
N ALA A 200 2.48 4.27 -8.77
CA ALA A 200 2.94 3.01 -9.37
C ALA A 200 4.39 3.14 -9.85
N ASP A 201 4.74 4.25 -10.49
CA ASP A 201 6.09 4.52 -10.98
C ASP A 201 7.07 4.75 -9.82
N TRP A 202 6.65 5.37 -8.75
CA TRP A 202 7.44 5.52 -7.53
C TRP A 202 7.85 4.15 -6.97
N LEU A 203 6.91 3.20 -6.87
CA LEU A 203 7.20 1.84 -6.39
C LEU A 203 8.19 1.11 -7.32
N ILE A 204 7.96 1.18 -8.62
CA ILE A 204 8.84 0.53 -9.61
C ILE A 204 10.24 1.16 -9.59
N LEU A 205 10.33 2.49 -9.56
CA LEU A 205 11.59 3.22 -9.56
C LEU A 205 12.45 2.86 -8.34
N HIS A 206 11.87 2.90 -7.13
CA HIS A 206 12.61 2.59 -5.90
C HIS A 206 13.07 1.13 -5.86
N ALA A 207 12.27 0.20 -6.38
CA ALA A 207 12.68 -1.20 -6.52
C ALA A 207 13.85 -1.36 -7.49
N LEU A 208 13.82 -0.66 -8.63
CA LEU A 208 14.92 -0.68 -9.60
C LEU A 208 16.16 -0.01 -9.04
N GLN A 209 16.03 1.14 -8.38
CA GLN A 209 17.16 1.85 -7.78
C GLN A 209 17.84 1.03 -6.69
N LYS A 210 17.07 0.38 -5.83
CA LYS A 210 17.61 -0.54 -4.83
C LYS A 210 18.39 -1.69 -5.48
N LYS A 211 17.90 -2.24 -6.57
CA LYS A 211 18.47 -3.42 -7.24
C LYS A 211 19.63 -3.11 -8.18
N TYR A 212 19.55 -2.00 -8.93
CA TYR A 212 20.47 -1.68 -10.04
C TYR A 212 21.26 -0.39 -9.81
N GLY A 213 20.98 0.35 -8.74
CA GLY A 213 21.67 1.59 -8.38
C GLY A 213 20.82 2.85 -8.54
N GLU A 214 21.12 3.87 -7.74
CA GLU A 214 20.34 5.12 -7.63
C GLU A 214 20.24 5.92 -8.94
N GLN A 215 21.16 5.73 -9.89
CA GLN A 215 21.13 6.36 -11.21
C GLN A 215 20.08 5.77 -12.16
N THR A 216 19.35 4.74 -11.74
CA THR A 216 18.30 4.14 -12.56
C THR A 216 17.12 5.11 -12.68
N GLU A 217 16.68 5.32 -13.92
CA GLU A 217 15.53 6.16 -14.26
C GLU A 217 14.46 5.35 -14.99
N LEU A 218 13.22 5.81 -14.92
CA LEU A 218 12.11 5.24 -15.69
C LEU A 218 11.87 6.04 -16.97
N THR A 219 11.75 5.35 -18.09
CA THR A 219 11.24 5.96 -19.32
C THR A 219 9.81 6.42 -19.08
N PRO A 220 9.47 7.70 -19.39
CA PRO A 220 8.10 8.18 -19.29
C PRO A 220 7.12 7.36 -20.12
N LEU A 221 5.90 7.18 -19.61
CA LEU A 221 4.78 6.59 -20.36
C LEU A 221 3.76 7.69 -20.72
N ASP A 222 2.93 7.39 -21.71
CA ASP A 222 1.74 8.20 -21.96
C ASP A 222 0.66 7.82 -20.93
N ASP A 223 0.55 8.63 -19.90
CA ASP A 223 -0.40 8.47 -18.79
C ASP A 223 -1.66 9.34 -18.97
N SER A 224 -2.00 9.72 -20.21
CA SER A 224 -3.13 10.61 -20.49
C SER A 224 -4.46 10.06 -19.95
N GLN A 225 -4.72 8.76 -20.10
CA GLN A 225 -5.95 8.11 -19.63
C GLN A 225 -5.99 8.01 -18.11
N GLU A 226 -4.89 7.64 -17.48
CA GLU A 226 -4.75 7.57 -16.02
C GLU A 226 -4.94 8.94 -15.38
N LYS A 227 -4.35 9.98 -15.97
CA LYS A 227 -4.51 11.38 -15.53
C LYS A 227 -5.94 11.86 -15.70
N GLU A 228 -6.59 11.57 -16.82
CA GLU A 228 -8.01 11.92 -17.04
C GLU A 228 -8.90 11.26 -15.98
N ALA A 229 -8.65 9.99 -15.65
CA ALA A 229 -9.38 9.28 -14.61
C ALA A 229 -9.15 9.86 -13.21
N ASN A 230 -7.92 10.29 -12.90
CA ASN A 230 -7.58 10.98 -11.65
C ASN A 230 -8.26 12.35 -11.58
N ASP A 231 -8.10 13.17 -12.63
CA ASP A 231 -8.68 14.49 -12.74
C ASP A 231 -10.21 14.49 -12.64
N TYR A 232 -10.86 13.47 -13.20
CA TYR A 232 -12.31 13.31 -13.06
C TYR A 232 -12.73 13.21 -11.58
N ILE A 233 -11.99 12.46 -10.77
CA ILE A 233 -12.26 12.34 -9.33
C ILE A 233 -12.00 13.67 -8.64
N CYS A 234 -10.86 14.32 -8.93
CA CYS A 234 -10.51 15.61 -8.36
C CYS A 234 -11.59 16.67 -8.67
N HIS A 235 -11.99 16.83 -9.93
CA HIS A 235 -13.01 17.80 -10.33
C HIS A 235 -14.39 17.51 -9.73
N ARG A 236 -14.71 16.25 -9.47
CA ARG A 236 -16.00 15.87 -8.89
C ARG A 236 -16.09 16.20 -7.41
N PHE A 237 -15.01 16.10 -6.67
CA PHE A 237 -15.00 16.18 -5.21
C PHE A 237 -14.31 17.43 -4.65
N LEU A 238 -13.38 18.05 -5.38
CA LEU A 238 -12.76 19.32 -5.02
C LEU A 238 -13.50 20.46 -5.71
N LYS A 239 -14.55 20.95 -5.09
CA LYS A 239 -15.32 22.13 -5.56
C LYS A 239 -14.92 23.38 -4.79
#